data_7afab4e5afebc54b568283d9a76fc1ea
#
_entry.id   7afab4e5afebc54b568283d9a76fc1ea
#
_cell.length_a   1.000
_cell.length_b   1.000
_cell.length_c   1.000
_cell.angle_alpha   90.00
_cell.angle_beta   90.00
_cell.angle_gamma   90.00
#
_symmetry.space_group_name_H-M   'P 1'
#
loop_
_entity.id
_entity.type
_entity.pdbx_description
1 polymer ?
#
loop_
_entity_poly.entity_id
_entity_poly.type
_entity_poly.pdbx_seq_one_letter_code
_entity_poly.pdbx_strand_id
1 'polypeptide(L)'
;MAHAAVSALDLGSEKQLLQFFPEPVRLHLLYKVPHHGFKMSDLISKFDQEGRFVVIVYLESGTMKGGYMSKRPVFYCQEDKGAFVFEIDHQKANVFPVVKHRNSIIFNREKIGFGDCLNIYSNKDKTLCVDVGFDDTYTPTDWSDEFEVPFMVVELHRIQSVGDMLLNPWRELSWTEKERGSLRKNLVSFKPACQSLNQVRVLLMGPPGSGKSSFINSVRSVMFGRVLLLPFIGTATKGFNKKLKSYDIRSERGGKPTALTLCDVLALGDGETTGLTLPDALAVINGHAPEGHKFQSEAPIKAETSGYRPVPSINDQIHCAVFVLNACQVMTTSEDLTETLRTLQAEISDLDIPQVVLLTHVDQVCHAVQEDVKFVYSSRILQEKMMGVCCLPALGGSWRGLRTQML
;
A
#
# COMPACT_ATOMS: atom_id res chain seq x y z
N MET A 1 20.00 1.90 17.10
CA MET A 1 19.64 0.95 16.03
C MET A 1 18.92 -0.20 16.73
N ALA A 2 17.62 -0.37 16.48
CA ALA A 2 16.92 -1.54 16.98
C ALA A 2 17.49 -2.77 16.23
N HIS A 3 17.98 -3.77 16.96
CA HIS A 3 18.40 -5.02 16.34
C HIS A 3 17.19 -5.64 15.66
N ALA A 4 17.32 -5.98 14.37
CA ALA A 4 16.27 -6.71 13.66
C ALA A 4 16.00 -8.05 14.40
N ALA A 5 14.74 -8.39 14.60
CA ALA A 5 14.39 -9.67 15.18
C ALA A 5 14.87 -10.79 14.25
N VAL A 6 15.53 -11.79 14.83
CA VAL A 6 15.93 -12.99 14.09
C VAL A 6 14.88 -14.05 14.32
N SER A 7 14.47 -14.78 13.27
CA SER A 7 13.53 -15.90 13.38
C SER A 7 14.07 -16.99 14.32
N ALA A 8 13.16 -17.66 15.02
CA ALA A 8 13.46 -18.86 15.79
C ALA A 8 13.53 -20.12 14.90
N LEU A 9 13.11 -20.01 13.65
CA LEU A 9 13.06 -21.08 12.68
C LEU A 9 14.50 -21.53 12.32
N ASP A 10 14.86 -22.74 12.70
CA ASP A 10 16.12 -23.35 12.30
C ASP A 10 16.08 -23.83 10.85
N LEU A 11 17.25 -24.01 10.24
CA LEU A 11 17.38 -24.40 8.82
C LEU A 11 16.71 -25.75 8.49
N GLY A 12 16.65 -26.66 9.43
CA GLY A 12 16.01 -27.98 9.24
C GLY A 12 14.49 -27.85 9.16
N SER A 13 13.90 -27.19 10.13
CA SER A 13 12.46 -26.91 10.22
C SER A 13 12.01 -26.00 9.09
N GLU A 14 12.81 -24.99 8.71
CA GLU A 14 12.52 -24.15 7.55
C GLU A 14 12.43 -24.97 6.26
N LYS A 15 13.41 -25.85 6.02
CA LYS A 15 13.42 -26.72 4.85
C LYS A 15 12.19 -27.64 4.80
N GLN A 16 11.74 -28.17 5.94
CA GLN A 16 10.53 -28.99 6.02
C GLN A 16 9.28 -28.16 5.73
N LEU A 17 9.16 -26.97 6.33
CA LEU A 17 8.03 -26.04 6.08
C LEU A 17 7.95 -25.63 4.61
N LEU A 18 9.08 -25.32 3.98
CA LEU A 18 9.13 -24.91 2.59
C LEU A 18 8.63 -25.99 1.61
N GLN A 19 8.68 -27.28 2.00
CA GLN A 19 8.17 -28.39 1.18
C GLN A 19 6.62 -28.43 1.10
N PHE A 20 5.92 -27.77 2.02
CA PHE A 20 4.46 -27.70 1.99
C PHE A 20 3.91 -26.78 0.91
N PHE A 21 4.76 -25.93 0.33
CA PHE A 21 4.34 -25.01 -0.72
C PHE A 21 4.53 -25.65 -2.12
N PRO A 22 3.57 -25.44 -3.03
CA PRO A 22 3.64 -26.02 -4.37
C PRO A 22 4.73 -25.37 -5.26
N GLU A 23 5.26 -24.24 -4.83
CA GLU A 23 6.29 -23.47 -5.52
C GLU A 23 7.39 -23.01 -4.55
N PRO A 24 8.60 -22.74 -5.04
CA PRO A 24 9.65 -22.19 -4.20
C PRO A 24 9.25 -20.83 -3.63
N VAL A 25 9.32 -20.69 -2.31
CA VAL A 25 8.97 -19.48 -1.57
C VAL A 25 10.08 -19.04 -0.63
N ARG A 26 10.02 -17.79 -0.19
CA ARG A 26 10.83 -17.22 0.88
C ARG A 26 9.95 -16.78 2.02
N LEU A 27 10.43 -16.96 3.23
CA LEU A 27 9.79 -16.54 4.47
C LEU A 27 10.41 -15.22 4.94
N HIS A 28 9.57 -14.23 5.25
CA HIS A 28 10.01 -12.93 5.77
C HIS A 28 9.36 -12.66 7.10
N LEU A 29 10.16 -12.65 8.17
CA LEU A 29 9.68 -12.41 9.53
C LEU A 29 9.11 -10.99 9.67
N LEU A 30 7.83 -10.88 9.99
CA LEU A 30 7.13 -9.61 10.22
C LEU A 30 6.97 -9.29 11.69
N TYR A 31 6.76 -10.32 12.52
CA TYR A 31 6.49 -10.18 13.94
C TYR A 31 6.96 -11.41 14.71
N LYS A 32 7.49 -11.18 15.92
CA LYS A 32 7.96 -12.24 16.81
C LYS A 32 7.62 -11.90 18.25
N VAL A 33 6.92 -12.80 18.92
CA VAL A 33 6.69 -12.77 20.37
C VAL A 33 7.79 -13.64 21.01
N PRO A 34 8.46 -13.20 22.08
CA PRO A 34 8.24 -11.97 22.87
C PRO A 34 9.01 -10.73 22.39
N HIS A 35 9.84 -10.81 21.32
CA HIS A 35 10.72 -9.70 20.89
C HIS A 35 9.96 -8.38 20.63
N HIS A 36 8.78 -8.47 19.98
CA HIS A 36 7.93 -7.31 19.67
C HIS A 36 6.81 -7.07 20.70
N GLY A 37 6.83 -7.85 21.82
CA GLY A 37 5.80 -7.82 22.87
C GLY A 37 4.66 -8.83 22.65
N PHE A 38 3.71 -8.87 23.59
CA PHE A 38 2.61 -9.85 23.62
C PHE A 38 1.26 -9.24 23.22
N LYS A 39 1.24 -8.14 22.49
CA LYS A 39 0.00 -7.46 22.13
C LYS A 39 -0.58 -7.99 20.84
N MET A 40 -1.80 -8.51 20.89
CA MET A 40 -2.53 -8.97 19.70
C MET A 40 -2.73 -7.86 18.68
N SER A 41 -2.97 -6.61 19.10
CA SER A 41 -3.10 -5.46 18.21
C SER A 41 -1.87 -5.25 17.32
N ASP A 42 -0.68 -5.47 17.86
CA ASP A 42 0.58 -5.27 17.15
C ASP A 42 0.79 -6.40 16.12
N LEU A 43 0.43 -7.64 16.48
CA LEU A 43 0.42 -8.78 15.56
C LEU A 43 -0.59 -8.56 14.42
N ILE A 44 -1.83 -8.18 14.75
CA ILE A 44 -2.90 -7.92 13.76
C ILE A 44 -2.51 -6.82 12.78
N SER A 45 -1.84 -5.75 13.25
CA SER A 45 -1.41 -4.65 12.40
C SER A 45 -0.45 -5.07 11.28
N LYS A 46 0.24 -6.21 11.41
CA LYS A 46 1.16 -6.72 10.39
C LYS A 46 0.45 -7.34 9.18
N PHE A 47 -0.83 -7.66 9.31
CA PHE A 47 -1.65 -8.15 8.20
C PHE A 47 -2.22 -7.03 7.32
N ASP A 48 -1.94 -5.76 7.61
CA ASP A 48 -2.36 -4.63 6.77
C ASP A 48 -1.67 -4.63 5.39
N GLN A 49 -0.62 -5.42 5.24
CA GLN A 49 0.09 -5.62 3.98
C GLN A 49 -0.63 -6.66 3.12
N GLU A 50 -0.57 -6.51 1.80
CA GLU A 50 -1.00 -7.57 0.89
C GLU A 50 -0.02 -8.75 0.93
N GLY A 51 -0.56 -9.96 0.73
CA GLY A 51 0.27 -11.14 0.59
C GLY A 51 -0.31 -12.39 1.23
N ARG A 52 0.52 -13.41 1.23
CA ARG A 52 0.31 -14.70 1.86
C ARG A 52 1.08 -14.72 3.16
N PHE A 53 0.53 -15.37 4.18
CA PHE A 53 1.11 -15.35 5.51
C PHE A 53 1.17 -16.75 6.10
N VAL A 54 2.17 -16.98 6.94
CA VAL A 54 2.22 -18.14 7.82
C VAL A 54 2.42 -17.67 9.26
N VAL A 55 1.63 -18.21 10.17
CA VAL A 55 1.81 -18.05 11.62
C VAL A 55 2.42 -19.31 12.13
N ILE A 56 3.49 -19.20 12.91
CA ILE A 56 4.23 -20.31 13.49
C ILE A 56 4.21 -20.18 15.01
N VAL A 57 3.83 -21.23 15.69
CA VAL A 57 3.82 -21.34 17.16
C VAL A 57 4.82 -22.41 17.56
N TYR A 58 5.79 -22.02 18.38
CA TYR A 58 6.78 -22.92 18.97
C TYR A 58 6.32 -23.30 20.37
N LEU A 59 5.86 -24.52 20.54
CA LEU A 59 5.37 -25.04 21.81
C LEU A 59 6.54 -25.40 22.76
N GLU A 60 6.30 -25.34 24.06
CA GLU A 60 7.30 -25.79 25.05
C GLU A 60 7.62 -27.28 24.95
N SER A 61 6.74 -28.08 24.34
CA SER A 61 6.98 -29.49 24.01
C SER A 61 8.11 -29.72 23.00
N GLY A 62 8.58 -28.64 22.32
CA GLY A 62 9.52 -28.71 21.21
C GLY A 62 8.87 -28.94 19.85
N THR A 63 7.54 -29.04 19.80
CA THR A 63 6.77 -29.17 18.57
C THR A 63 6.48 -27.78 18.00
N MET A 64 6.54 -27.65 16.68
CA MET A 64 6.14 -26.45 15.96
C MET A 64 4.80 -26.70 15.28
N LYS A 65 3.79 -25.89 15.57
CA LYS A 65 2.49 -25.89 14.91
C LYS A 65 2.27 -24.56 14.20
N GLY A 66 1.51 -24.57 13.13
CA GLY A 66 1.24 -23.32 12.43
C GLY A 66 0.12 -23.40 11.43
N GLY A 67 -0.20 -22.25 10.85
CA GLY A 67 -1.20 -22.15 9.82
C GLY A 67 -0.82 -21.16 8.73
N TYR A 68 -1.16 -21.50 7.50
CA TYR A 68 -0.90 -20.73 6.29
C TYR A 68 -2.19 -20.14 5.73
N MET A 69 -2.14 -18.88 5.35
CA MET A 69 -3.19 -18.13 4.64
C MET A 69 -2.70 -17.81 3.22
N SER A 70 -3.44 -18.28 2.21
CA SER A 70 -3.05 -18.09 0.79
C SER A 70 -3.34 -16.67 0.28
N LYS A 71 -4.04 -15.87 1.06
CA LYS A 71 -4.39 -14.48 0.76
C LYS A 71 -4.48 -13.66 2.06
N ARG A 72 -4.46 -12.33 1.94
CA ARG A 72 -4.63 -11.43 3.08
C ARG A 72 -5.93 -11.73 3.81
N PRO A 73 -5.91 -11.90 5.14
CA PRO A 73 -7.14 -12.12 5.90
C PRO A 73 -7.99 -10.84 5.94
N VAL A 74 -9.31 -11.01 5.84
CA VAL A 74 -10.30 -9.94 6.05
C VAL A 74 -11.02 -10.15 7.37
N PHE A 75 -11.50 -9.07 7.98
CA PHE A 75 -12.19 -9.15 9.26
C PHE A 75 -13.41 -10.08 9.18
N TYR A 76 -13.59 -10.87 10.23
CA TYR A 76 -14.55 -11.94 10.49
C TYR A 76 -14.11 -13.30 9.94
N CYS A 77 -14.99 -14.03 9.29
CA CYS A 77 -14.72 -15.36 8.75
C CYS A 77 -14.49 -15.31 7.25
N GLN A 78 -13.44 -15.97 6.80
CA GLN A 78 -13.04 -15.98 5.40
C GLN A 78 -12.92 -17.41 4.87
N GLU A 79 -13.36 -17.61 3.63
CA GLU A 79 -13.05 -18.80 2.87
C GLU A 79 -11.68 -18.66 2.23
N ASP A 80 -10.78 -19.61 2.51
CA ASP A 80 -9.47 -19.70 1.90
C ASP A 80 -9.16 -21.15 1.48
N LYS A 81 -9.35 -21.44 0.20
CA LYS A 81 -9.16 -22.79 -0.38
C LYS A 81 -7.70 -23.24 -0.42
N GLY A 82 -6.77 -22.30 -0.32
CA GLY A 82 -5.35 -22.59 -0.30
C GLY A 82 -4.75 -22.69 1.10
N ALA A 83 -5.55 -22.46 2.14
CA ALA A 83 -5.08 -22.53 3.51
C ALA A 83 -4.73 -23.95 3.95
N PHE A 84 -3.82 -24.06 4.89
CA PHE A 84 -3.50 -25.30 5.57
C PHE A 84 -2.99 -25.03 6.99
N VAL A 85 -3.11 -26.04 7.86
CA VAL A 85 -2.36 -26.09 9.13
C VAL A 85 -1.29 -27.15 9.05
N PHE A 86 -0.27 -27.05 9.89
CA PHE A 86 0.85 -27.96 9.89
C PHE A 86 1.41 -28.20 11.27
N GLU A 87 2.14 -29.31 11.38
CA GLU A 87 2.91 -29.69 12.56
C GLU A 87 4.30 -30.18 12.11
N ILE A 88 5.32 -29.68 12.77
CA ILE A 88 6.71 -30.12 12.55
C ILE A 88 7.32 -30.42 13.91
N ASP A 89 7.84 -31.62 14.07
CA ASP A 89 8.66 -32.04 15.19
C ASP A 89 9.99 -32.63 14.67
N HIS A 90 10.84 -33.14 15.59
CA HIS A 90 12.13 -33.71 15.23
C HIS A 90 12.03 -34.95 14.32
N GLN A 91 10.87 -35.58 14.20
CA GLN A 91 10.66 -36.84 13.48
C GLN A 91 9.70 -36.74 12.32
N LYS A 92 8.73 -35.80 12.40
CA LYS A 92 7.60 -35.70 11.45
C LYS A 92 7.40 -34.26 11.00
N ALA A 93 6.98 -34.14 9.75
CA ALA A 93 6.49 -32.89 9.19
C ALA A 93 5.18 -33.19 8.47
N ASN A 94 4.08 -32.79 9.05
CA ASN A 94 2.72 -33.05 8.57
C ASN A 94 2.05 -31.75 8.14
N VAL A 95 1.30 -31.80 7.03
CA VAL A 95 0.48 -30.70 6.53
C VAL A 95 -0.95 -31.19 6.37
N PHE A 96 -1.90 -30.35 6.79
CA PHE A 96 -3.33 -30.62 6.76
C PHE A 96 -4.02 -29.52 5.96
N PRO A 97 -4.25 -29.74 4.65
CA PRO A 97 -4.97 -28.79 3.82
C PRO A 97 -6.40 -28.58 4.30
N VAL A 98 -6.96 -27.43 3.98
CA VAL A 98 -8.36 -27.14 4.26
C VAL A 98 -9.29 -28.11 3.51
N VAL A 99 -10.23 -28.69 4.22
CA VAL A 99 -11.25 -29.62 3.70
C VAL A 99 -12.60 -28.92 3.61
N LYS A 100 -13.03 -28.26 4.68
CA LYS A 100 -14.23 -27.41 4.69
C LYS A 100 -13.81 -25.95 4.57
N HIS A 101 -14.05 -25.34 3.43
CA HIS A 101 -13.54 -24.00 3.13
C HIS A 101 -14.25 -22.88 3.90
N ARG A 102 -15.52 -23.11 4.28
CA ARG A 102 -16.31 -22.10 5.03
C ARG A 102 -15.69 -21.87 6.40
N ASN A 103 -15.42 -20.59 6.72
CA ASN A 103 -14.78 -20.18 7.98
C ASN A 103 -13.38 -20.79 8.18
N SER A 104 -12.65 -21.12 7.11
CA SER A 104 -11.31 -21.68 7.22
C SER A 104 -10.34 -20.72 7.90
N ILE A 105 -10.52 -19.40 7.74
CA ILE A 105 -9.77 -18.37 8.45
C ILE A 105 -10.74 -17.52 9.27
N ILE A 106 -10.45 -17.39 10.56
CA ILE A 106 -11.15 -16.49 11.51
C ILE A 106 -10.19 -15.37 11.85
N PHE A 107 -10.56 -14.12 11.54
CA PHE A 107 -9.68 -12.98 11.74
C PHE A 107 -10.45 -11.79 12.31
N ASN A 108 -10.04 -11.33 13.48
CA ASN A 108 -10.61 -10.12 14.10
C ASN A 108 -9.54 -9.42 14.96
N ARG A 109 -9.94 -8.37 15.69
CA ARG A 109 -9.01 -7.58 16.52
C ARG A 109 -8.37 -8.35 17.68
N GLU A 110 -8.93 -9.47 18.05
CA GLU A 110 -8.54 -10.25 19.24
C GLU A 110 -8.16 -11.69 18.93
N LYS A 111 -8.37 -12.15 17.67
CA LYS A 111 -8.17 -13.56 17.31
C LYS A 111 -7.70 -13.72 15.86
N ILE A 112 -6.76 -14.65 15.68
CA ILE A 112 -6.40 -15.30 14.42
C ILE A 112 -6.68 -16.79 14.60
N GLY A 113 -7.56 -17.34 13.77
CA GLY A 113 -7.93 -18.76 13.84
C GLY A 113 -7.85 -19.44 12.49
N PHE A 114 -7.48 -20.71 12.51
CA PHE A 114 -7.50 -21.64 11.41
C PHE A 114 -8.56 -22.71 11.72
N GLY A 115 -9.81 -22.42 11.37
CA GLY A 115 -10.94 -23.14 11.92
C GLY A 115 -10.90 -23.08 13.45
N ASP A 116 -11.16 -24.22 14.11
CA ASP A 116 -10.90 -24.39 15.54
C ASP A 116 -9.61 -25.20 15.82
N CYS A 117 -8.85 -25.57 14.78
CA CYS A 117 -7.60 -26.34 14.92
C CYS A 117 -6.48 -25.54 15.59
N LEU A 118 -6.29 -24.28 15.21
CA LEU A 118 -5.27 -23.41 15.79
C LEU A 118 -5.83 -22.03 15.99
N ASN A 119 -5.84 -21.57 17.23
CA ASN A 119 -6.35 -20.26 17.60
C ASN A 119 -5.30 -19.49 18.37
N ILE A 120 -4.99 -18.27 17.93
CA ILE A 120 -4.10 -17.32 18.60
C ILE A 120 -4.96 -16.11 18.95
N TYR A 121 -5.11 -15.82 20.23
CA TYR A 121 -6.05 -14.79 20.68
C TYR A 121 -5.56 -14.05 21.93
N SER A 122 -6.24 -12.96 22.26
CA SER A 122 -6.01 -12.21 23.50
C SER A 122 -7.08 -12.58 24.51
N ASN A 123 -6.66 -13.03 25.68
CA ASN A 123 -7.59 -13.31 26.79
C ASN A 123 -8.04 -12.01 27.49
N LYS A 124 -8.87 -12.15 28.55
CA LYS A 124 -9.40 -11.02 29.34
C LYS A 124 -8.31 -10.15 29.96
N ASP A 125 -7.16 -10.74 30.29
CA ASP A 125 -6.00 -10.06 30.87
C ASP A 125 -5.08 -9.42 29.79
N LYS A 126 -5.52 -9.46 28.53
CA LYS A 126 -4.78 -8.98 27.34
C LYS A 126 -3.46 -9.69 27.11
N THR A 127 -3.32 -10.91 27.60
CA THR A 127 -2.20 -11.80 27.28
C THR A 127 -2.52 -12.60 26.02
N LEU A 128 -1.44 -12.93 25.26
CA LEU A 128 -1.56 -13.79 24.09
C LEU A 128 -1.70 -15.23 24.53
N CYS A 129 -2.71 -15.92 24.03
CA CYS A 129 -2.99 -17.33 24.29
C CYS A 129 -3.03 -18.10 22.97
N VAL A 130 -2.77 -19.39 23.05
CA VAL A 130 -2.81 -20.31 21.93
C VAL A 130 -3.65 -21.52 22.33
N ASP A 131 -4.68 -21.83 21.54
CA ASP A 131 -5.42 -23.08 21.63
C ASP A 131 -5.12 -23.94 20.42
N VAL A 132 -5.04 -25.24 20.63
CA VAL A 132 -4.86 -26.25 19.60
C VAL A 132 -5.97 -27.26 19.72
N GLY A 133 -6.54 -27.72 18.63
CA GLY A 133 -7.66 -28.67 18.69
C GLY A 133 -7.88 -29.39 17.37
N PHE A 134 -8.85 -30.31 17.43
CA PHE A 134 -9.36 -31.00 16.25
C PHE A 134 -10.56 -30.24 15.69
N ASP A 135 -10.60 -30.08 14.36
CA ASP A 135 -11.74 -29.51 13.65
C ASP A 135 -11.85 -30.14 12.26
N ASP A 136 -13.09 -30.32 11.83
CA ASP A 136 -13.46 -30.80 10.50
C ASP A 136 -12.97 -29.90 9.34
N THR A 137 -12.51 -28.70 9.64
CA THR A 137 -12.02 -27.73 8.64
C THR A 137 -10.68 -28.16 8.05
N TYR A 138 -9.76 -28.69 8.89
CA TYR A 138 -8.42 -29.12 8.48
C TYR A 138 -8.11 -30.58 8.78
N THR A 139 -8.87 -31.21 9.67
CA THR A 139 -8.75 -32.63 10.06
C THR A 139 -7.35 -33.13 10.45
N PRO A 140 -6.62 -32.44 11.35
CA PRO A 140 -5.36 -32.95 11.86
C PRO A 140 -5.60 -34.16 12.77
N THR A 141 -5.20 -35.36 12.32
CA THR A 141 -5.56 -36.65 12.96
C THR A 141 -4.96 -36.85 14.35
N ASP A 142 -3.85 -36.18 14.63
CA ASP A 142 -3.09 -36.38 15.87
C ASP A 142 -3.22 -35.21 16.85
N TRP A 143 -4.11 -34.22 16.56
CA TRP A 143 -4.34 -33.10 17.44
C TRP A 143 -5.52 -33.36 18.39
N SER A 144 -5.31 -33.09 19.67
CA SER A 144 -6.35 -33.10 20.70
C SER A 144 -6.70 -31.66 21.09
N ASP A 145 -7.89 -31.47 21.67
CA ASP A 145 -8.32 -30.17 22.15
C ASP A 145 -7.54 -29.79 23.41
N GLU A 146 -6.67 -28.80 23.26
CA GLU A 146 -5.84 -28.23 24.32
C GLU A 146 -6.03 -26.72 24.35
N PHE A 147 -6.38 -26.17 25.51
CA PHE A 147 -6.61 -24.74 25.70
C PHE A 147 -5.42 -24.10 26.42
N GLU A 148 -5.11 -22.86 26.03
CA GLU A 148 -4.00 -22.09 26.59
C GLU A 148 -2.68 -22.89 26.63
N VAL A 149 -2.34 -23.51 25.51
CA VAL A 149 -1.15 -24.34 25.37
C VAL A 149 0.11 -23.51 25.66
N PRO A 150 1.04 -23.99 26.48
CA PRO A 150 2.30 -23.31 26.73
C PRO A 150 3.14 -23.18 25.45
N PHE A 151 3.55 -21.98 25.14
CA PHE A 151 4.38 -21.68 23.97
C PHE A 151 5.56 -20.78 24.33
N MET A 152 6.66 -20.95 23.61
CA MET A 152 7.87 -20.15 23.75
C MET A 152 7.85 -18.93 22.84
N VAL A 153 7.43 -19.13 21.59
CA VAL A 153 7.50 -18.12 20.54
C VAL A 153 6.29 -18.22 19.61
N VAL A 154 5.75 -17.09 19.19
CA VAL A 154 4.84 -16.96 18.04
C VAL A 154 5.51 -16.06 17.03
N GLU A 155 5.58 -16.52 15.79
CA GLU A 155 6.10 -15.76 14.66
C GLU A 155 5.07 -15.61 13.58
N LEU A 156 5.02 -14.43 12.95
CA LEU A 156 4.30 -14.16 11.73
C LEU A 156 5.30 -13.93 10.61
N HIS A 157 5.19 -14.70 9.56
CA HIS A 157 5.99 -14.54 8.35
C HIS A 157 5.10 -14.20 7.16
N ARG A 158 5.59 -13.31 6.31
CA ARG A 158 5.06 -13.10 4.96
C ARG A 158 5.70 -14.11 4.03
N ILE A 159 4.89 -14.67 3.11
CA ILE A 159 5.34 -15.61 2.09
C ILE A 159 5.50 -14.87 0.77
N GLN A 160 6.65 -14.98 0.15
CA GLN A 160 6.89 -14.47 -1.20
C GLN A 160 7.35 -15.60 -2.12
N SER A 161 6.71 -15.75 -3.27
CA SER A 161 7.17 -16.66 -4.31
C SER A 161 8.52 -16.20 -4.87
N VAL A 162 9.43 -17.14 -5.09
CA VAL A 162 10.70 -16.84 -5.79
C VAL A 162 10.43 -16.40 -7.22
N GLY A 163 9.35 -16.90 -7.84
CA GLY A 163 8.90 -16.49 -9.18
C GLY A 163 8.33 -15.08 -9.28
N ASP A 164 8.10 -14.39 -8.16
CA ASP A 164 7.62 -13.00 -8.15
C ASP A 164 8.68 -11.99 -8.62
N MET A 165 9.94 -12.41 -8.73
CA MET A 165 11.02 -11.59 -9.22
C MET A 165 11.38 -11.93 -10.66
N LEU A 166 11.35 -10.93 -11.54
CA LEU A 166 11.73 -11.06 -12.94
C LEU A 166 13.26 -11.04 -13.07
N LEU A 167 13.78 -11.88 -13.96
CA LEU A 167 15.22 -11.90 -14.30
C LEU A 167 15.67 -10.57 -14.93
N ASN A 168 14.82 -9.99 -15.77
CA ASN A 168 15.06 -8.69 -16.37
C ASN A 168 13.98 -7.71 -15.88
N PRO A 169 14.38 -6.51 -15.44
CA PRO A 169 13.41 -5.50 -15.06
C PRO A 169 12.55 -5.10 -16.26
N TRP A 170 11.25 -4.93 -16.08
CA TRP A 170 10.32 -4.48 -17.12
C TRP A 170 10.50 -2.98 -17.47
N ARG A 171 11.32 -2.29 -16.70
CA ARG A 171 11.80 -0.93 -16.96
C ARG A 171 13.22 -0.78 -16.42
N GLU A 172 14.13 -0.33 -17.27
CA GLU A 172 15.49 -0.03 -16.84
C GLU A 172 15.57 1.36 -16.23
N LEU A 173 16.19 1.44 -15.07
CA LEU A 173 16.51 2.69 -14.38
C LEU A 173 17.86 2.55 -13.68
N SER A 174 18.71 3.56 -13.84
CA SER A 174 19.99 3.60 -13.16
C SER A 174 19.84 4.17 -11.75
N TRP A 175 20.03 3.31 -10.73
CA TRP A 175 19.92 3.68 -9.30
C TRP A 175 21.29 4.16 -8.76
N THR A 176 21.91 5.14 -9.41
CA THR A 176 23.19 5.69 -9.03
C THR A 176 23.08 7.12 -8.50
N GLU A 177 24.03 7.51 -7.63
CA GLU A 177 24.15 8.91 -7.16
C GLU A 177 24.36 9.89 -8.33
N LYS A 178 25.07 9.46 -9.38
CA LYS A 178 25.26 10.26 -10.59
C LYS A 178 23.93 10.55 -11.28
N GLU A 179 23.10 9.52 -11.46
CA GLU A 179 21.77 9.70 -12.08
C GLU A 179 20.85 10.54 -11.22
N ARG A 180 20.83 10.32 -9.89
CA ARG A 180 20.11 11.16 -8.95
C ARG A 180 20.53 12.63 -9.06
N GLY A 181 21.83 12.87 -9.15
CA GLY A 181 22.39 14.23 -9.34
C GLY A 181 21.97 14.85 -10.67
N SER A 182 21.93 14.05 -11.75
CA SER A 182 21.48 14.48 -13.07
C SER A 182 20.00 14.86 -13.05
N LEU A 183 19.13 14.02 -12.52
CA LEU A 183 17.69 14.28 -12.39
C LEU A 183 17.41 15.54 -11.57
N ARG A 184 18.15 15.72 -10.45
CA ARG A 184 18.03 16.93 -9.64
C ARG A 184 18.42 18.18 -10.42
N LYS A 185 19.53 18.15 -11.16
CA LYS A 185 19.97 19.28 -12.02
C LYS A 185 18.92 19.59 -13.07
N ASN A 186 18.40 18.57 -13.76
CA ASN A 186 17.37 18.75 -14.78
C ASN A 186 16.13 19.42 -14.20
N LEU A 187 15.68 19.01 -12.99
CA LEU A 187 14.53 19.62 -12.32
C LEU A 187 14.80 21.09 -11.96
N VAL A 188 15.99 21.41 -11.45
CA VAL A 188 16.36 22.78 -11.04
C VAL A 188 16.49 23.71 -12.24
N SER A 189 17.03 23.21 -13.35
CA SER A 189 17.25 23.98 -14.57
C SER A 189 16.05 23.99 -15.52
N PHE A 190 15.00 23.19 -15.21
CA PHE A 190 13.81 23.10 -16.05
C PHE A 190 13.14 24.47 -16.22
N LYS A 191 12.78 24.77 -17.46
CA LYS A 191 12.00 25.96 -17.83
C LYS A 191 10.86 25.53 -18.72
N PRO A 192 9.64 26.06 -18.47
CA PRO A 192 8.52 25.85 -19.37
C PRO A 192 8.86 26.36 -20.79
N ALA A 193 8.35 25.67 -21.81
CA ALA A 193 8.51 26.13 -23.19
C ALA A 193 7.73 27.42 -23.50
N CYS A 194 6.60 27.61 -22.80
CA CYS A 194 5.79 28.81 -22.90
C CYS A 194 6.38 29.92 -22.03
N GLN A 195 6.76 31.06 -22.64
CA GLN A 195 7.38 32.19 -21.92
C GLN A 195 6.44 32.90 -20.93
N SER A 196 5.12 32.84 -21.16
CA SER A 196 4.12 33.41 -20.26
C SER A 196 3.84 32.49 -19.03
N LEU A 197 4.35 31.25 -19.03
CA LEU A 197 4.18 30.31 -17.93
C LEU A 197 5.37 30.40 -16.96
N ASN A 198 5.11 30.87 -15.75
CA ASN A 198 6.14 31.00 -14.73
C ASN A 198 6.50 29.67 -14.08
N GLN A 199 5.49 28.85 -13.81
CA GLN A 199 5.63 27.56 -13.12
C GLN A 199 4.66 26.55 -13.70
N VAL A 200 5.12 25.30 -13.88
CA VAL A 200 4.26 24.15 -14.15
C VAL A 200 3.61 23.70 -12.86
N ARG A 201 2.29 23.74 -12.81
CA ARG A 201 1.46 23.32 -11.66
C ARG A 201 1.02 21.89 -11.87
N VAL A 202 1.41 21.01 -10.96
CA VAL A 202 1.11 19.56 -10.98
C VAL A 202 0.11 19.26 -9.88
N LEU A 203 -1.08 18.80 -10.26
CA LEU A 203 -2.16 18.46 -9.32
C LEU A 203 -2.05 16.99 -8.89
N LEU A 204 -2.04 16.74 -7.59
CA LEU A 204 -2.05 15.39 -7.01
C LEU A 204 -3.48 15.02 -6.60
N MET A 205 -4.05 14.01 -7.22
CA MET A 205 -5.39 13.49 -6.93
C MET A 205 -5.33 12.02 -6.52
N GLY A 206 -6.28 11.57 -5.75
CA GLY A 206 -6.38 10.17 -5.33
C GLY A 206 -7.11 10.01 -4.00
N PRO A 207 -7.44 8.77 -3.61
CA PRO A 207 -8.20 8.49 -2.40
C PRO A 207 -7.46 8.87 -1.10
N PRO A 208 -8.15 8.89 0.05
CA PRO A 208 -7.52 9.04 1.35
C PRO A 208 -6.45 7.94 1.55
N GLY A 209 -5.34 8.29 2.20
CA GLY A 209 -4.26 7.32 2.46
C GLY A 209 -3.42 6.93 1.23
N SER A 210 -3.69 7.43 0.04
CA SER A 210 -2.92 7.10 -1.16
C SER A 210 -1.49 7.67 -1.21
N GLY A 211 -1.08 8.48 -0.24
CA GLY A 211 0.30 8.99 -0.15
C GLY A 211 0.57 10.33 -0.84
N LYS A 212 -0.43 11.10 -1.26
CA LYS A 212 -0.27 12.44 -1.90
C LYS A 212 0.64 13.37 -1.11
N SER A 213 0.30 13.62 0.14
CA SER A 213 1.08 14.51 1.02
C SER A 213 2.46 13.93 1.35
N SER A 214 2.58 12.61 1.45
CA SER A 214 3.87 11.93 1.63
C SER A 214 4.79 12.13 0.44
N PHE A 215 4.26 12.04 -0.78
CA PHE A 215 5.00 12.30 -2.01
C PHE A 215 5.55 13.74 -2.05
N ILE A 216 4.71 14.74 -1.75
CA ILE A 216 5.15 16.14 -1.66
C ILE A 216 6.30 16.29 -0.66
N ASN A 217 6.15 15.69 0.53
CA ASN A 217 7.19 15.72 1.56
C ASN A 217 8.48 15.05 1.10
N SER A 218 8.39 13.90 0.42
CA SER A 218 9.54 13.17 -0.11
C SER A 218 10.30 14.00 -1.15
N VAL A 219 9.60 14.54 -2.15
CA VAL A 219 10.22 15.40 -3.18
C VAL A 219 10.91 16.60 -2.53
N ARG A 220 10.24 17.30 -1.64
CA ARG A 220 10.80 18.48 -0.96
C ARG A 220 11.96 18.10 -0.04
N SER A 221 11.88 16.96 0.64
CA SER A 221 12.97 16.47 1.52
C SER A 221 14.23 16.15 0.74
N VAL A 222 14.11 15.50 -0.41
CA VAL A 222 15.24 15.22 -1.32
C VAL A 222 15.88 16.53 -1.82
N MET A 223 15.08 17.51 -2.19
CA MET A 223 15.58 18.80 -2.67
C MET A 223 16.30 19.59 -1.57
N PHE A 224 15.79 19.56 -0.35
CA PHE A 224 16.38 20.27 0.79
C PHE A 224 17.49 19.49 1.51
N GLY A 225 17.71 18.21 1.19
CA GLY A 225 18.67 17.35 1.86
C GLY A 225 18.34 17.04 3.33
N ARG A 226 17.07 17.18 3.75
CA ARG A 226 16.59 16.88 5.11
C ARG A 226 15.11 16.50 5.09
N VAL A 227 14.68 15.73 6.08
CA VAL A 227 13.28 15.36 6.24
C VAL A 227 12.41 16.57 6.50
N LEU A 228 11.33 16.70 5.74
CA LEU A 228 10.29 17.71 5.90
C LEU A 228 8.97 17.02 6.28
N LEU A 229 8.21 17.65 7.17
CA LEU A 229 6.96 17.13 7.72
C LEU A 229 5.75 18.01 7.37
N LEU A 230 5.85 18.84 6.34
CA LEU A 230 4.75 19.64 5.81
C LEU A 230 4.58 19.39 4.31
N PRO A 231 3.39 19.00 3.84
CA PRO A 231 2.12 18.87 4.57
C PRO A 231 2.10 17.82 5.67
N PHE A 232 1.22 17.99 6.65
CA PHE A 232 1.01 16.99 7.69
C PHE A 232 0.44 15.71 7.07
N ILE A 233 1.01 14.57 7.47
CA ILE A 233 0.59 13.24 7.06
C ILE A 233 -0.25 12.67 8.20
N GLY A 234 -1.38 12.05 7.86
CA GLY A 234 -2.23 11.41 8.85
C GLY A 234 -3.04 10.23 8.27
N THR A 235 -3.56 9.41 9.17
CA THR A 235 -4.28 8.16 8.86
C THR A 235 -5.81 8.29 8.92
N ALA A 236 -6.35 9.51 9.00
CA ALA A 236 -7.80 9.69 9.07
C ALA A 236 -8.49 9.26 7.77
N THR A 237 -9.55 8.49 7.91
CA THR A 237 -10.42 7.99 6.83
C THR A 237 -11.09 9.11 6.00
N LYS A 238 -11.11 10.34 6.49
CA LYS A 238 -11.75 11.50 5.85
C LYS A 238 -10.76 12.55 5.32
N GLY A 239 -9.54 12.20 4.99
CA GLY A 239 -8.54 13.14 4.45
C GLY A 239 -8.27 14.37 5.35
N PHE A 240 -7.01 14.68 5.63
CA PHE A 240 -6.64 15.83 6.47
C PHE A 240 -6.68 17.16 5.72
N ASN A 241 -6.43 17.12 4.43
CA ASN A 241 -6.33 18.33 3.63
C ASN A 241 -7.68 18.65 3.00
N LYS A 242 -8.33 19.69 3.50
CA LYS A 242 -9.62 20.17 2.98
C LYS A 242 -9.46 21.42 2.12
N LYS A 243 -8.21 21.83 1.81
CA LYS A 243 -7.93 23.07 1.09
C LYS A 243 -7.03 22.81 -0.10
N LEU A 244 -7.24 23.56 -1.18
CA LEU A 244 -6.25 23.68 -2.24
C LEU A 244 -4.98 24.32 -1.67
N LYS A 245 -3.84 23.64 -1.80
CA LYS A 245 -2.58 24.15 -1.30
C LYS A 245 -1.43 23.82 -2.25
N SER A 246 -0.71 24.86 -2.63
CA SER A 246 0.44 24.77 -3.53
C SER A 246 1.76 24.74 -2.77
N TYR A 247 2.68 23.89 -3.23
CA TYR A 247 4.00 23.69 -2.64
C TYR A 247 5.08 23.90 -3.71
N ASP A 248 5.73 25.03 -3.67
CA ASP A 248 6.89 25.29 -4.53
C ASP A 248 8.01 24.31 -4.24
N ILE A 249 8.58 23.76 -5.28
CA ILE A 249 9.79 22.97 -5.21
C ILE A 249 10.97 23.95 -5.33
N ARG A 250 11.83 23.98 -4.34
CA ARG A 250 13.01 24.87 -4.27
C ARG A 250 14.28 24.06 -4.37
N SER A 251 15.32 24.62 -4.98
CA SER A 251 16.62 23.94 -5.13
C SER A 251 17.31 23.69 -3.78
N GLU A 252 17.04 24.55 -2.78
CA GLU A 252 17.58 24.48 -1.43
C GLU A 252 16.72 25.29 -0.46
N ARG A 253 17.01 25.22 0.85
CA ARG A 253 16.31 26.00 1.87
C ARG A 253 16.55 27.49 1.64
N GLY A 254 15.46 28.26 1.51
CA GLY A 254 15.54 29.69 1.24
C GLY A 254 15.93 30.05 -0.19
N GLY A 255 16.24 29.04 -1.03
CA GLY A 255 16.55 29.22 -2.44
C GLY A 255 15.34 29.67 -3.26
N LYS A 256 15.59 30.06 -4.51
CA LYS A 256 14.51 30.42 -5.45
C LYS A 256 13.65 29.21 -5.77
N PRO A 257 12.34 29.38 -5.98
CA PRO A 257 11.50 28.35 -6.53
C PRO A 257 12.02 27.86 -7.89
N THR A 258 11.89 26.55 -8.15
CA THR A 258 12.04 26.01 -9.50
C THR A 258 10.78 26.33 -10.31
N ALA A 259 10.78 25.98 -11.57
CA ALA A 259 9.59 26.11 -12.41
C ALA A 259 8.54 24.98 -12.16
N LEU A 260 8.56 24.33 -10.99
CA LEU A 260 7.63 23.26 -10.62
C LEU A 260 6.95 23.55 -9.30
N THR A 261 5.62 23.43 -9.27
CA THR A 261 4.77 23.53 -8.07
C THR A 261 3.89 22.28 -7.98
N LEU A 262 3.85 21.64 -6.79
CA LEU A 262 2.95 20.54 -6.50
C LEU A 262 1.71 21.07 -5.77
N CYS A 263 0.52 20.74 -6.30
CA CYS A 263 -0.76 21.17 -5.73
C CYS A 263 -1.44 19.99 -5.05
N ASP A 264 -1.77 20.16 -3.77
CA ASP A 264 -2.49 19.19 -2.94
C ASP A 264 -3.93 19.64 -2.75
N VAL A 265 -4.86 18.70 -2.86
CA VAL A 265 -6.31 18.94 -2.75
C VAL A 265 -6.96 17.95 -1.79
N LEU A 266 -8.23 18.14 -1.52
CA LEU A 266 -9.07 17.16 -0.83
C LEU A 266 -8.96 15.80 -1.54
N ALA A 267 -8.92 14.72 -0.78
CA ALA A 267 -8.91 13.37 -1.33
C ALA A 267 -10.21 13.07 -2.09
N LEU A 268 -10.11 12.27 -3.14
CA LEU A 268 -11.27 11.70 -3.82
C LEU A 268 -12.01 10.77 -2.85
N GLY A 269 -13.33 10.88 -2.78
CA GLY A 269 -14.16 10.03 -1.93
C GLY A 269 -14.74 8.84 -2.67
N ASP A 270 -15.35 7.93 -1.91
CA ASP A 270 -16.14 6.83 -2.44
C ASP A 270 -17.58 7.33 -2.65
N GLY A 271 -17.88 7.86 -3.85
CA GLY A 271 -19.19 8.36 -4.24
C GLY A 271 -19.29 9.88 -4.38
N GLU A 272 -20.40 10.34 -4.95
CA GLU A 272 -20.63 11.74 -5.37
C GLU A 272 -20.65 12.77 -4.23
N THR A 273 -20.95 12.32 -3.00
CA THR A 273 -21.16 13.22 -1.85
C THR A 273 -20.00 13.22 -0.86
N THR A 274 -18.92 12.48 -1.13
CA THR A 274 -17.77 12.39 -0.23
C THR A 274 -16.49 12.81 -0.95
N GLY A 275 -15.65 13.59 -0.27
CA GLY A 275 -14.35 14.00 -0.81
C GLY A 275 -14.41 15.11 -1.84
N LEU A 276 -13.41 15.16 -2.71
CA LEU A 276 -13.33 16.12 -3.82
C LEU A 276 -14.34 15.74 -4.91
N THR A 277 -15.24 16.64 -5.23
CA THR A 277 -16.23 16.42 -6.28
C THR A 277 -15.64 16.64 -7.66
N LEU A 278 -16.26 16.07 -8.72
CA LEU A 278 -15.86 16.31 -10.10
C LEU A 278 -15.89 17.81 -10.47
N PRO A 279 -16.94 18.59 -10.16
CA PRO A 279 -16.96 20.03 -10.41
C PRO A 279 -15.81 20.77 -9.71
N ASP A 280 -15.48 20.42 -8.45
CA ASP A 280 -14.36 21.02 -7.73
C ASP A 280 -13.02 20.70 -8.39
N ALA A 281 -12.81 19.45 -8.80
CA ALA A 281 -11.60 19.04 -9.50
C ALA A 281 -11.41 19.82 -10.80
N LEU A 282 -12.45 19.95 -11.61
CA LEU A 282 -12.42 20.72 -12.86
C LEU A 282 -12.23 22.22 -12.60
N ALA A 283 -12.83 22.79 -11.54
CA ALA A 283 -12.60 24.17 -11.16
C ALA A 283 -11.14 24.44 -10.74
N VAL A 284 -10.49 23.47 -10.07
CA VAL A 284 -9.05 23.54 -9.77
C VAL A 284 -8.22 23.45 -11.04
N ILE A 285 -8.53 22.48 -11.90
CA ILE A 285 -7.79 22.21 -13.14
C ILE A 285 -7.84 23.43 -14.06
N ASN A 286 -9.00 24.03 -14.24
CA ASN A 286 -9.19 25.20 -15.07
C ASN A 286 -8.73 26.52 -14.41
N GLY A 287 -8.29 26.49 -13.14
CA GLY A 287 -7.74 27.64 -12.43
C GLY A 287 -8.79 28.56 -11.78
N HIS A 288 -10.06 28.18 -11.76
CA HIS A 288 -11.13 28.96 -11.13
C HIS A 288 -11.05 28.95 -9.60
N ALA A 289 -10.52 27.86 -8.99
CA ALA A 289 -10.36 27.75 -7.55
C ALA A 289 -9.14 28.56 -7.06
N PRO A 290 -9.30 29.48 -6.07
CA PRO A 290 -8.19 30.23 -5.52
C PRO A 290 -7.34 29.37 -4.58
N GLU A 291 -6.08 29.74 -4.40
CA GLU A 291 -5.21 29.15 -3.38
C GLU A 291 -5.83 29.28 -1.99
N GLY A 292 -5.82 28.21 -1.21
CA GLY A 292 -6.45 28.15 0.11
C GLY A 292 -7.95 27.90 0.09
N HIS A 293 -8.58 27.74 -1.09
CA HIS A 293 -10.00 27.37 -1.18
C HIS A 293 -10.28 26.10 -0.37
N LYS A 294 -11.31 26.16 0.48
CA LYS A 294 -11.74 25.04 1.32
C LYS A 294 -12.89 24.30 0.65
N PHE A 295 -12.64 23.07 0.26
CA PHE A 295 -13.63 22.20 -0.37
C PHE A 295 -14.70 21.74 0.63
N GLN A 296 -15.92 21.67 0.15
CA GLN A 296 -17.10 21.16 0.87
C GLN A 296 -17.86 20.25 -0.09
N SER A 297 -17.90 18.97 0.20
CA SER A 297 -18.52 17.95 -0.68
C SER A 297 -20.01 18.27 -1.00
N GLU A 298 -20.69 18.92 -0.06
CA GLU A 298 -22.12 19.29 -0.19
C GLU A 298 -22.33 20.59 -0.96
N ALA A 299 -21.28 21.39 -1.18
CA ALA A 299 -21.33 22.69 -1.82
C ALA A 299 -20.13 22.89 -2.76
N PRO A 300 -20.15 22.30 -3.97
CA PRO A 300 -19.10 22.48 -4.95
C PRO A 300 -18.90 23.96 -5.31
N ILE A 301 -17.66 24.29 -5.71
CA ILE A 301 -17.32 25.66 -6.12
C ILE A 301 -18.17 26.12 -7.32
N LYS A 302 -18.68 27.33 -7.23
CA LYS A 302 -19.50 27.98 -8.27
C LYS A 302 -18.99 29.41 -8.51
N ALA A 303 -19.50 30.04 -9.55
CA ALA A 303 -19.13 31.43 -9.91
C ALA A 303 -19.36 32.44 -8.77
N GLU A 304 -20.37 32.17 -7.92
CA GLU A 304 -20.72 33.01 -6.74
C GLU A 304 -19.83 32.70 -5.51
N THR A 305 -19.01 31.67 -5.56
CA THR A 305 -18.12 31.29 -4.43
C THR A 305 -17.08 32.38 -4.23
N SER A 306 -16.89 32.79 -2.96
CA SER A 306 -15.93 33.83 -2.61
C SER A 306 -14.52 33.46 -3.11
N GLY A 307 -13.92 34.37 -3.88
CA GLY A 307 -12.60 34.18 -4.47
C GLY A 307 -12.57 33.36 -5.75
N TYR A 308 -13.71 32.95 -6.30
CA TYR A 308 -13.79 32.35 -7.63
C TYR A 308 -13.15 33.24 -8.69
N ARG A 309 -12.37 32.67 -9.60
CA ARG A 309 -11.74 33.40 -10.70
C ARG A 309 -12.56 33.20 -11.98
N PRO A 310 -13.28 34.20 -12.46
CA PRO A 310 -14.08 34.07 -13.69
C PRO A 310 -13.23 33.87 -14.95
N VAL A 311 -12.05 34.51 -14.98
CA VAL A 311 -11.09 34.46 -16.10
C VAL A 311 -9.71 34.07 -15.57
N PRO A 312 -9.43 32.78 -15.40
CA PRO A 312 -8.10 32.32 -14.97
C PRO A 312 -7.04 32.58 -16.05
N SER A 313 -5.83 32.92 -15.61
CA SER A 313 -4.66 32.94 -16.48
C SER A 313 -4.04 31.54 -16.61
N ILE A 314 -3.13 31.35 -17.57
CA ILE A 314 -2.39 30.12 -17.71
C ILE A 314 -1.62 29.76 -16.41
N ASN A 315 -1.18 30.74 -15.64
CA ASN A 315 -0.49 30.53 -14.37
C ASN A 315 -1.40 30.07 -13.21
N ASP A 316 -2.72 30.19 -13.38
CA ASP A 316 -3.70 29.71 -12.40
C ASP A 316 -4.12 28.26 -12.68
N GLN A 317 -3.95 27.78 -13.91
CA GLN A 317 -4.38 26.47 -14.40
C GLN A 317 -3.44 25.35 -13.94
N ILE A 318 -3.90 24.12 -14.02
CA ILE A 318 -3.10 22.90 -13.84
C ILE A 318 -2.55 22.47 -15.20
N HIS A 319 -1.29 22.04 -15.21
CA HIS A 319 -0.58 21.68 -16.43
C HIS A 319 -0.24 20.18 -16.50
N CYS A 320 -0.42 19.46 -15.40
CA CYS A 320 -0.25 18.01 -15.32
C CYS A 320 -1.09 17.49 -14.16
N ALA A 321 -1.78 16.38 -14.36
CA ALA A 321 -2.53 15.66 -13.34
C ALA A 321 -1.81 14.37 -12.94
N VAL A 322 -1.67 14.11 -11.65
CA VAL A 322 -1.08 12.89 -11.11
C VAL A 322 -2.09 12.14 -10.28
N PHE A 323 -2.49 10.97 -10.72
CA PHE A 323 -3.32 10.05 -9.97
C PHE A 323 -2.44 9.23 -9.02
N VAL A 324 -2.52 9.53 -7.73
CA VAL A 324 -1.75 8.85 -6.68
C VAL A 324 -2.60 7.72 -6.10
N LEU A 325 -2.15 6.48 -6.27
CA LEU A 325 -2.88 5.29 -5.89
C LEU A 325 -2.02 4.41 -4.97
N ASN A 326 -2.65 3.82 -3.95
CA ASN A 326 -2.00 2.85 -3.09
C ASN A 326 -1.94 1.49 -3.79
N ALA A 327 -0.75 0.96 -4.06
CA ALA A 327 -0.54 -0.31 -4.74
C ALA A 327 -1.20 -1.50 -4.04
N CYS A 328 -1.38 -1.44 -2.71
CA CYS A 328 -2.08 -2.47 -1.95
C CYS A 328 -3.59 -2.49 -2.23
N GLN A 329 -4.17 -1.35 -2.60
CA GLN A 329 -5.62 -1.18 -2.74
C GLN A 329 -6.10 -1.12 -4.20
N VAL A 330 -5.20 -0.99 -5.15
CA VAL A 330 -5.53 -0.80 -6.58
C VAL A 330 -6.50 -1.84 -7.13
N MET A 331 -6.38 -3.11 -6.72
CA MET A 331 -7.23 -4.21 -7.19
C MET A 331 -8.52 -4.40 -6.37
N THR A 332 -8.66 -3.67 -5.26
CA THR A 332 -9.80 -3.76 -4.32
C THR A 332 -10.53 -2.42 -4.19
N THR A 333 -10.29 -1.50 -5.13
CA THR A 333 -10.95 -0.21 -5.19
C THR A 333 -12.46 -0.39 -5.44
N SER A 334 -13.30 0.38 -4.76
CA SER A 334 -14.75 0.36 -4.96
C SER A 334 -15.14 0.72 -6.41
N GLU A 335 -16.29 0.26 -6.85
CA GLU A 335 -16.81 0.61 -8.20
C GLU A 335 -17.02 2.12 -8.32
N ASP A 336 -17.55 2.77 -7.29
CA ASP A 336 -17.80 4.22 -7.26
C ASP A 336 -16.51 5.03 -7.42
N LEU A 337 -15.44 4.67 -6.70
CA LEU A 337 -14.16 5.35 -6.83
C LEU A 337 -13.51 5.08 -8.19
N THR A 338 -13.69 3.88 -8.73
CA THR A 338 -13.22 3.52 -10.07
C THR A 338 -13.93 4.36 -11.13
N GLU A 339 -15.23 4.55 -11.02
CA GLU A 339 -16.02 5.40 -11.93
C GLU A 339 -15.61 6.88 -11.82
N THR A 340 -15.41 7.37 -10.59
CA THR A 340 -14.92 8.74 -10.35
C THR A 340 -13.56 8.98 -11.02
N LEU A 341 -12.62 8.04 -10.86
CA LEU A 341 -11.28 8.12 -11.48
C LEU A 341 -11.38 8.12 -13.01
N ARG A 342 -12.28 7.29 -13.57
CA ARG A 342 -12.54 7.18 -15.01
C ARG A 342 -13.08 8.49 -15.59
N THR A 343 -14.11 9.05 -14.95
CA THR A 343 -14.72 10.28 -15.38
C THR A 343 -13.72 11.44 -15.33
N LEU A 344 -12.97 11.57 -14.23
CA LEU A 344 -11.92 12.57 -14.11
C LEU A 344 -10.86 12.43 -15.20
N GLN A 345 -10.45 11.20 -15.51
CA GLN A 345 -9.46 10.96 -16.56
C GLN A 345 -9.96 11.38 -17.94
N ALA A 346 -11.21 11.06 -18.26
CA ALA A 346 -11.82 11.45 -19.54
C ALA A 346 -11.86 12.98 -19.67
N GLU A 347 -12.41 13.66 -18.67
CA GLU A 347 -12.49 15.13 -18.64
C GLU A 347 -11.12 15.82 -18.77
N ILE A 348 -10.09 15.27 -18.08
CA ILE A 348 -8.73 15.81 -18.15
C ILE A 348 -8.10 15.54 -19.53
N SER A 349 -8.43 14.38 -20.15
CA SER A 349 -7.99 14.07 -21.52
C SER A 349 -8.59 15.02 -22.54
N ASP A 350 -9.85 15.38 -22.39
CA ASP A 350 -10.54 16.34 -23.26
C ASP A 350 -9.96 17.77 -23.16
N LEU A 351 -9.26 18.05 -22.04
CA LEU A 351 -8.51 19.30 -21.86
C LEU A 351 -7.07 19.26 -22.36
N ASP A 352 -6.63 18.16 -23.01
CA ASP A 352 -5.25 17.93 -23.47
C ASP A 352 -4.19 18.06 -22.35
N ILE A 353 -4.57 17.85 -21.09
CA ILE A 353 -3.66 17.92 -19.96
C ILE A 353 -2.95 16.59 -19.75
N PRO A 354 -1.60 16.56 -19.72
CA PRO A 354 -0.83 15.35 -19.45
C PRO A 354 -1.21 14.72 -18.11
N GLN A 355 -1.34 13.39 -18.12
CA GLN A 355 -1.71 12.60 -16.95
C GLN A 355 -0.64 11.57 -16.60
N VAL A 356 -0.44 11.34 -15.31
CA VAL A 356 0.52 10.36 -14.77
C VAL A 356 -0.15 9.56 -13.67
N VAL A 357 0.11 8.26 -13.61
CA VAL A 357 -0.24 7.41 -12.47
C VAL A 357 1.00 7.19 -11.62
N LEU A 358 0.86 7.42 -10.32
CA LEU A 358 1.88 7.20 -9.30
C LEU A 358 1.40 6.13 -8.33
N LEU A 359 2.04 4.96 -8.34
CA LEU A 359 1.81 3.92 -7.33
C LEU A 359 2.70 4.15 -6.11
N THR A 360 2.08 4.17 -4.95
CA THR A 360 2.72 4.29 -3.64
C THR A 360 2.60 2.99 -2.85
N HIS A 361 3.23 2.89 -1.67
CA HIS A 361 3.21 1.71 -0.80
C HIS A 361 3.68 0.43 -1.51
N VAL A 362 4.57 0.56 -2.48
CA VAL A 362 5.10 -0.56 -3.28
C VAL A 362 5.96 -1.51 -2.44
N ASP A 363 6.58 -0.99 -1.40
CA ASP A 363 7.30 -1.71 -0.36
C ASP A 363 6.38 -2.65 0.45
N GLN A 364 5.12 -2.30 0.60
CA GLN A 364 4.12 -3.14 1.27
C GLN A 364 3.60 -4.27 0.38
N VAL A 365 3.70 -4.14 -0.94
CA VAL A 365 3.27 -5.17 -1.91
C VAL A 365 4.36 -6.22 -2.11
N CYS A 366 5.61 -5.80 -2.20
CA CYS A 366 6.72 -6.69 -2.51
C CYS A 366 7.84 -6.52 -1.48
N HIS A 367 8.17 -7.62 -0.79
CA HIS A 367 9.19 -7.60 0.27
C HIS A 367 10.58 -7.25 -0.28
N ALA A 368 10.95 -7.76 -1.46
CA ALA A 368 12.23 -7.40 -2.07
C ALA A 368 12.37 -5.89 -2.31
N VAL A 369 11.25 -5.22 -2.62
CA VAL A 369 11.21 -3.75 -2.77
C VAL A 369 11.28 -3.04 -1.42
N GLN A 370 10.77 -3.66 -0.35
CA GLN A 370 10.93 -3.17 1.02
C GLN A 370 12.40 -3.20 1.47
N GLU A 371 13.12 -4.24 1.11
CA GLU A 371 14.56 -4.37 1.39
C GLU A 371 15.40 -3.41 0.53
N ASP A 372 15.14 -3.36 -0.77
CA ASP A 372 15.82 -2.43 -1.69
C ASP A 372 14.87 -1.98 -2.81
N VAL A 373 14.58 -0.69 -2.85
CA VAL A 373 13.70 -0.05 -3.84
C VAL A 373 14.16 -0.29 -5.30
N LYS A 374 15.41 -0.65 -5.53
CA LYS A 374 15.93 -0.99 -6.87
C LYS A 374 15.17 -2.14 -7.53
N PHE A 375 14.57 -3.03 -6.72
CA PHE A 375 13.79 -4.15 -7.22
C PHE A 375 12.37 -3.79 -7.68
N VAL A 376 11.96 -2.54 -7.57
CA VAL A 376 10.60 -2.11 -7.94
C VAL A 376 10.21 -2.53 -9.37
N TYR A 377 11.12 -2.39 -10.32
CA TYR A 377 10.88 -2.77 -11.72
C TYR A 377 11.20 -4.24 -12.04
N SER A 378 11.74 -4.99 -11.09
CA SER A 378 11.92 -6.44 -11.20
C SER A 378 10.78 -7.23 -10.53
N SER A 379 9.87 -6.58 -9.83
CA SER A 379 8.72 -7.23 -9.18
C SER A 379 7.60 -7.49 -10.19
N ARG A 380 7.25 -8.78 -10.38
CA ARG A 380 6.13 -9.22 -11.23
C ARG A 380 4.80 -8.72 -10.66
N ILE A 381 4.60 -8.83 -9.36
CA ILE A 381 3.37 -8.37 -8.69
C ILE A 381 3.12 -6.89 -8.96
N LEU A 382 4.16 -6.06 -8.86
CA LEU A 382 4.04 -4.63 -9.14
C LEU A 382 3.80 -4.36 -10.62
N GLN A 383 4.41 -5.14 -11.52
CA GLN A 383 4.13 -5.07 -12.96
C GLN A 383 2.66 -5.37 -13.24
N GLU A 384 2.11 -6.45 -12.67
CA GLU A 384 0.72 -6.85 -12.84
C GLU A 384 -0.25 -5.80 -12.30
N LYS A 385 0.01 -5.25 -11.11
CA LYS A 385 -0.78 -4.15 -10.55
C LYS A 385 -0.75 -2.90 -11.43
N MET A 386 0.41 -2.56 -11.97
CA MET A 386 0.56 -1.45 -12.88
C MET A 386 -0.22 -1.69 -14.19
N MET A 387 -0.11 -2.89 -14.76
CA MET A 387 -0.88 -3.29 -15.95
C MET A 387 -2.38 -3.27 -15.64
N GLY A 388 -2.80 -3.74 -14.46
CA GLY A 388 -4.19 -3.68 -14.01
C GLY A 388 -4.74 -2.25 -13.97
N VAL A 389 -3.98 -1.29 -13.49
CA VAL A 389 -4.37 0.14 -13.53
C VAL A 389 -4.49 0.63 -14.96
N CYS A 390 -3.55 0.26 -15.83
CA CYS A 390 -3.57 0.65 -17.24
C CYS A 390 -4.67 -0.04 -18.05
N CYS A 391 -5.12 -1.23 -17.61
CA CYS A 391 -6.09 -2.09 -18.28
C CYS A 391 -7.44 -2.14 -17.57
N LEU A 392 -7.72 -1.26 -16.57
CA LEU A 392 -9.07 -1.16 -16.01
C LEU A 392 -10.05 -1.01 -17.18
N PRO A 393 -11.03 -1.94 -17.38
CA PRO A 393 -11.83 -2.07 -18.63
C PRO A 393 -12.58 -0.82 -19.03
N ALA A 394 -12.55 0.15 -18.22
CA ALA A 394 -13.16 1.42 -18.37
C ALA A 394 -12.26 2.52 -18.89
N LEU A 395 -10.99 2.28 -18.92
CA LEU A 395 -9.98 3.16 -19.48
C LEU A 395 -9.64 2.73 -20.93
N GLY A 396 -10.59 2.04 -21.60
CA GLY A 396 -10.53 1.48 -22.96
C GLY A 396 -10.28 2.46 -24.10
N GLY A 397 -9.83 3.67 -23.80
CA GLY A 397 -9.26 4.62 -24.73
C GLY A 397 -7.76 4.73 -24.44
N SER A 398 -6.95 4.03 -25.22
CA SER A 398 -5.53 4.35 -25.48
C SER A 398 -4.78 5.17 -24.40
N TRP A 399 -4.37 4.53 -23.31
CA TRP A 399 -3.30 5.02 -22.42
C TRP A 399 -1.94 5.16 -23.14
N ARG A 400 -1.92 5.19 -24.47
CA ARG A 400 -0.67 5.26 -25.29
C ARG A 400 0.17 6.51 -25.03
N GLY A 401 -0.37 7.52 -24.31
CA GLY A 401 0.36 8.73 -23.93
C GLY A 401 0.72 8.83 -22.46
N LEU A 402 0.25 7.93 -21.58
CA LEU A 402 0.55 7.99 -20.16
C LEU A 402 1.94 7.48 -19.82
N ARG A 403 2.75 8.35 -19.26
CA ARG A 403 4.01 7.95 -18.60
C ARG A 403 3.70 7.50 -17.19
N THR A 404 3.70 6.19 -16.98
CA THR A 404 3.48 5.58 -15.68
C THR A 404 4.78 5.60 -14.87
N GLN A 405 4.76 6.12 -13.67
CA GLN A 405 5.90 6.13 -12.75
C GLN A 405 5.51 5.48 -11.41
N MET A 406 6.45 4.70 -10.86
CA MET A 406 6.38 4.16 -9.49
C MET A 406 7.35 4.93 -8.60
N LEU A 407 6.93 5.22 -7.41
CA LEU A 407 7.75 5.71 -6.30
C LEU A 407 7.50 4.89 -5.05
#